data_6c0ce70b1e054fa9cc831df93e4cd634
#
_entry.id   6c0ce70b1e054fa9cc831df93e4cd634
#
_cell.length_a   1.000
_cell.length_b   1.000
_cell.length_c   1.000
_cell.angle_alpha   90.00
_cell.angle_beta   90.00
_cell.angle_gamma   90.00
#
_symmetry.space_group_name_H-M   'P 1'
#
loop_
_entity.id
_entity.type
_entity.pdbx_description
1 polymer ?
#
loop_
_entity_poly.entity_id
_entity_poly.type
_entity_poly.pdbx_seq_one_letter_code
_entity_poly.pdbx_strand_id
1 'polypeptide(L)'
;MASVASLREHLVEELNDLLNSEQQLIDALPQMQEKASNKQLKAAFRSHLAQTRTHEKRVAQALRQLGEKADGKTCEAMEGLLAEGEELMSGADGGALLDAMLITAAQKVEHYEIATYGCVRTYAQVIGERGVAKILEQTLKEEKAADRKLTSIAEGAVNRRASKEWHEQASVMESGADLLQKGAKWVGSTVGSAVKRVMPGQAADRGGSRRRGKADGRSRRSARSRNR
;
A
#
# COMPACT_ATOMS: atom_id res chain seq x y z
N MET A 1 -2.39 17.29 -25.80
CA MET A 1 -2.53 18.32 -24.73
C MET A 1 -2.48 19.69 -25.40
N ALA A 2 -3.40 20.61 -25.04
CA ALA A 2 -3.27 22.00 -25.45
C ALA A 2 -2.00 22.60 -24.82
N SER A 3 -1.35 23.52 -25.53
CA SER A 3 -0.14 24.18 -25.02
C SER A 3 -0.58 25.22 -23.99
N VAL A 4 -0.13 25.07 -22.73
CA VAL A 4 -0.33 26.06 -21.67
C VAL A 4 0.56 27.27 -21.94
N ALA A 5 -0.03 28.42 -22.19
CA ALA A 5 0.69 29.63 -22.57
C ALA A 5 0.80 30.67 -21.44
N SER A 6 0.10 30.49 -20.33
CA SER A 6 0.07 31.44 -19.22
C SER A 6 -0.11 30.76 -17.85
N LEU A 7 0.34 31.47 -16.78
CA LEU A 7 0.13 31.02 -15.40
C LEU A 7 -1.37 30.91 -15.07
N ARG A 8 -2.22 31.72 -15.69
CA ARG A 8 -3.67 31.63 -15.53
C ARG A 8 -4.24 30.33 -16.12
N GLU A 9 -3.81 29.98 -17.33
CA GLU A 9 -4.23 28.71 -17.96
C GLU A 9 -3.77 27.52 -17.15
N HIS A 10 -2.53 27.53 -16.67
CA HIS A 10 -2.01 26.46 -15.79
C HIS A 10 -2.80 26.38 -14.47
N LEU A 11 -3.15 27.51 -13.85
CA LEU A 11 -4.03 27.52 -12.69
C LEU A 11 -5.38 26.84 -12.98
N VAL A 12 -5.98 27.10 -14.14
CA VAL A 12 -7.27 26.52 -14.53
C VAL A 12 -7.14 25.01 -14.75
N GLU A 13 -6.06 24.55 -15.40
CA GLU A 13 -5.79 23.11 -15.56
C GLU A 13 -5.64 22.39 -14.22
N GLU A 14 -4.83 22.94 -13.32
CA GLU A 14 -4.63 22.36 -11.99
C GLU A 14 -5.91 22.37 -11.13
N LEU A 15 -6.78 23.38 -11.30
CA LEU A 15 -8.08 23.41 -10.63
C LEU A 15 -9.03 22.35 -11.18
N ASN A 16 -8.97 22.02 -12.47
CA ASN A 16 -9.75 20.92 -13.03
C ASN A 16 -9.24 19.56 -12.54
N ASP A 17 -7.92 19.38 -12.44
CA ASP A 17 -7.32 18.18 -11.84
C ASP A 17 -7.75 18.05 -10.36
N LEU A 18 -7.70 19.13 -9.57
CA LEU A 18 -8.15 19.11 -8.17
C LEU A 18 -9.65 18.83 -8.06
N LEU A 19 -10.49 19.37 -8.94
CA LEU A 19 -11.91 19.10 -8.91
C LEU A 19 -12.21 17.60 -9.10
N ASN A 20 -11.54 16.97 -10.04
CA ASN A 20 -11.68 15.54 -10.27
C ASN A 20 -11.04 14.72 -9.14
N SER A 21 -9.91 15.16 -8.59
CA SER A 21 -9.28 14.56 -7.42
C SER A 21 -10.25 14.47 -6.24
N GLU A 22 -10.89 15.57 -5.88
CA GLU A 22 -11.89 15.61 -4.80
C GLU A 22 -13.08 14.67 -5.08
N GLN A 23 -13.55 14.58 -6.33
CA GLN A 23 -14.63 13.68 -6.73
C GLN A 23 -14.22 12.21 -6.55
N GLN A 24 -13.03 11.82 -6.98
CA GLN A 24 -12.50 10.47 -6.77
C GLN A 24 -12.40 10.13 -5.28
N LEU A 25 -11.97 11.09 -4.44
CA LEU A 25 -11.87 10.89 -2.99
C LEU A 25 -13.24 10.78 -2.31
N ILE A 26 -14.26 11.49 -2.77
CA ILE A 26 -15.63 11.33 -2.26
C ILE A 26 -16.11 9.89 -2.39
N ASP A 27 -15.69 9.20 -3.45
CA ASP A 27 -16.05 7.80 -3.70
C ASP A 27 -15.13 6.81 -2.95
N ALA A 28 -13.87 7.13 -2.73
CA ALA A 28 -12.90 6.27 -2.08
C ALA A 28 -12.99 6.28 -0.53
N LEU A 29 -13.17 7.44 0.08
CA LEU A 29 -13.17 7.61 1.54
C LEU A 29 -14.18 6.74 2.30
N PRO A 30 -15.41 6.48 1.79
CA PRO A 30 -16.34 5.55 2.43
C PRO A 30 -15.78 4.13 2.54
N GLN A 31 -15.08 3.63 1.52
CA GLN A 31 -14.48 2.30 1.53
C GLN A 31 -13.33 2.21 2.54
N MET A 32 -12.48 3.25 2.60
CA MET A 32 -11.40 3.33 3.59
C MET A 32 -11.97 3.38 5.02
N GLN A 33 -13.05 4.13 5.24
CA GLN A 33 -13.75 4.18 6.52
C GLN A 33 -14.31 2.81 6.92
N GLU A 34 -14.88 2.07 6.00
CA GLU A 34 -15.45 0.74 6.26
C GLU A 34 -14.37 -0.25 6.67
N LYS A 35 -13.28 -0.30 5.92
CA LYS A 35 -12.16 -1.23 6.13
C LYS A 35 -11.33 -0.93 7.38
N ALA A 36 -11.24 0.31 7.83
CA ALA A 36 -10.50 0.68 9.03
C ALA A 36 -11.07 -0.05 10.27
N SER A 37 -10.21 -0.50 11.16
CA SER A 37 -10.60 -1.10 12.46
C SER A 37 -10.51 -0.09 13.61
N ASN A 38 -9.57 0.83 13.55
CA ASN A 38 -9.35 1.86 14.57
C ASN A 38 -10.48 2.90 14.58
N LYS A 39 -11.12 3.10 15.72
CA LYS A 39 -12.26 4.03 15.86
C LYS A 39 -11.89 5.48 15.53
N GLN A 40 -10.69 5.92 15.88
CA GLN A 40 -10.23 7.28 15.60
C GLN A 40 -9.97 7.46 14.10
N LEU A 41 -9.41 6.45 13.44
CA LEU A 41 -9.19 6.44 11.98
C LEU A 41 -10.53 6.46 11.21
N LYS A 42 -11.50 5.62 11.61
CA LYS A 42 -12.86 5.67 11.06
C LYS A 42 -13.50 7.06 11.19
N ALA A 43 -13.34 7.69 12.35
CA ALA A 43 -13.88 9.03 12.61
C ALA A 43 -13.13 10.09 11.78
N ALA A 44 -11.82 9.93 11.56
CA ALA A 44 -11.01 10.82 10.72
C ALA A 44 -11.49 10.74 9.26
N PHE A 45 -11.61 9.57 8.66
CA PHE A 45 -12.10 9.41 7.29
C PHE A 45 -13.52 9.94 7.10
N ARG A 46 -14.43 9.68 8.05
CA ARG A 46 -15.79 10.24 7.99
C ARG A 46 -15.79 11.77 8.04
N SER A 47 -14.96 12.37 8.90
CA SER A 47 -14.85 13.83 8.99
C SER A 47 -14.24 14.40 7.73
N HIS A 48 -13.20 13.76 7.20
CA HIS A 48 -12.53 14.18 5.98
C HIS A 48 -13.46 14.10 4.77
N LEU A 49 -14.26 13.05 4.62
CA LEU A 49 -15.29 12.97 3.56
C LEU A 49 -16.24 14.18 3.56
N ALA A 50 -16.64 14.67 4.73
CA ALA A 50 -17.47 15.86 4.82
C ALA A 50 -16.72 17.13 4.38
N GLN A 51 -15.40 17.21 4.65
CA GLN A 51 -14.52 18.29 4.20
C GLN A 51 -14.30 18.21 2.68
N THR A 52 -13.95 17.05 2.13
CA THR A 52 -13.76 16.79 0.69
C THR A 52 -14.96 17.23 -0.15
N ARG A 53 -16.18 16.95 0.29
CA ARG A 53 -17.41 17.47 -0.35
C ARG A 53 -17.51 19.00 -0.32
N THR A 54 -16.86 19.64 0.63
CA THR A 54 -16.79 21.10 0.71
C THR A 54 -15.65 21.62 -0.15
N HIS A 55 -14.54 20.90 -0.24
CA HIS A 55 -13.41 21.21 -1.09
C HIS A 55 -13.82 21.18 -2.57
N GLU A 56 -14.50 20.13 -3.01
CA GLU A 56 -15.08 20.05 -4.35
C GLU A 56 -15.88 21.29 -4.71
N LYS A 57 -16.78 21.71 -3.83
CA LYS A 57 -17.59 22.93 -4.06
C LYS A 57 -16.75 24.21 -4.13
N ARG A 58 -15.69 24.29 -3.31
CA ARG A 58 -14.76 25.42 -3.30
C ARG A 58 -13.94 25.49 -4.58
N VAL A 59 -13.46 24.35 -5.08
CA VAL A 59 -12.74 24.29 -6.36
C VAL A 59 -13.66 24.69 -7.51
N ALA A 60 -14.88 24.15 -7.55
CA ALA A 60 -15.89 24.58 -8.53
C ALA A 60 -16.23 26.07 -8.42
N GLN A 61 -16.24 26.63 -7.20
CA GLN A 61 -16.42 28.08 -6.99
C GLN A 61 -15.23 28.87 -7.51
N ALA A 62 -14.00 28.41 -7.29
CA ALA A 62 -12.77 29.04 -7.79
C ALA A 62 -12.78 29.12 -9.33
N LEU A 63 -13.10 28.01 -10.01
CA LEU A 63 -13.25 27.99 -11.47
C LEU A 63 -14.29 29.01 -11.94
N ARG A 64 -15.48 29.04 -11.32
CA ARG A 64 -16.51 30.03 -11.67
C ARG A 64 -16.06 31.49 -11.48
N GLN A 65 -15.27 31.78 -10.41
CA GLN A 65 -14.73 33.14 -10.21
C GLN A 65 -13.73 33.54 -11.29
N LEU A 66 -13.02 32.56 -11.86
CA LEU A 66 -12.14 32.75 -13.00
C LEU A 66 -12.89 32.85 -14.35
N GLY A 67 -14.22 32.70 -14.34
CA GLY A 67 -15.03 32.67 -15.58
C GLY A 67 -14.96 31.35 -16.32
N GLU A 68 -14.46 30.29 -15.67
CA GLU A 68 -14.25 28.97 -16.28
C GLU A 68 -15.30 27.94 -15.84
N LYS A 69 -15.43 26.90 -16.63
CA LYS A 69 -16.24 25.73 -16.32
C LYS A 69 -15.33 24.52 -16.10
N ALA A 70 -15.84 23.57 -15.33
CA ALA A 70 -15.19 22.26 -15.24
C ALA A 70 -15.15 21.60 -16.64
N ASP A 71 -14.00 21.09 -17.04
CA ASP A 71 -13.76 20.47 -18.35
C ASP A 71 -13.94 18.96 -18.35
N GLY A 72 -14.15 18.33 -17.18
CA GLY A 72 -14.34 16.90 -17.02
C GLY A 72 -13.05 16.08 -17.16
N LYS A 73 -11.88 16.74 -17.05
CA LYS A 73 -10.57 16.07 -17.10
C LYS A 73 -10.43 15.09 -15.92
N THR A 74 -9.84 13.92 -16.20
CA THR A 74 -9.49 12.96 -15.16
C THR A 74 -8.13 13.31 -14.56
N CYS A 75 -8.03 13.33 -13.24
CA CYS A 75 -6.78 13.45 -12.52
C CYS A 75 -6.09 12.08 -12.44
N GLU A 76 -5.16 11.81 -13.38
CA GLU A 76 -4.41 10.55 -13.44
C GLU A 76 -3.54 10.32 -12.19
N ALA A 77 -3.04 11.38 -11.58
CA ALA A 77 -2.25 11.29 -10.36
C ALA A 77 -3.08 10.73 -9.19
N MET A 78 -4.32 11.23 -9.01
CA MET A 78 -5.22 10.73 -7.96
C MET A 78 -5.67 9.30 -8.27
N GLU A 79 -6.00 8.99 -9.51
CA GLU A 79 -6.35 7.63 -9.94
C GLU A 79 -5.21 6.65 -9.59
N GLY A 80 -3.95 7.01 -9.87
CA GLY A 80 -2.79 6.19 -9.51
C GLY A 80 -2.61 6.02 -8.00
N LEU A 81 -2.80 7.08 -7.20
CA LEU A 81 -2.73 7.01 -5.74
C LEU A 81 -3.82 6.12 -5.14
N LEU A 82 -5.03 6.21 -5.67
CA LEU A 82 -6.15 5.38 -5.21
C LEU A 82 -5.96 3.92 -5.62
N ALA A 83 -5.48 3.63 -6.83
CA ALA A 83 -5.17 2.27 -7.27
C ALA A 83 -4.09 1.63 -6.38
N GLU A 84 -3.02 2.36 -6.03
CA GLU A 84 -2.01 1.89 -5.07
C GLU A 84 -2.63 1.66 -3.68
N GLY A 85 -3.54 2.52 -3.25
CA GLY A 85 -4.28 2.37 -2.00
C GLY A 85 -5.14 1.10 -1.97
N GLU A 86 -5.82 0.78 -3.06
CA GLU A 86 -6.62 -0.44 -3.21
C GLU A 86 -5.74 -1.70 -3.15
N GLU A 87 -4.58 -1.68 -3.81
CA GLU A 87 -3.61 -2.77 -3.75
C GLU A 87 -3.13 -3.00 -2.31
N LEU A 88 -2.76 -1.94 -1.59
CA LEU A 88 -2.39 -2.02 -0.17
C LEU A 88 -3.52 -2.61 0.68
N MET A 89 -4.77 -2.18 0.46
CA MET A 89 -5.94 -2.68 1.20
C MET A 89 -6.26 -4.15 0.92
N SER A 90 -5.85 -4.69 -0.22
CA SER A 90 -6.02 -6.10 -0.56
C SER A 90 -4.93 -7.00 0.05
N GLY A 91 -3.82 -6.41 0.48
CA GLY A 91 -2.66 -7.11 1.03
C GLY A 91 -2.75 -7.49 2.51
N ALA A 92 -3.84 -7.13 3.22
CA ALA A 92 -4.01 -7.44 4.65
C ALA A 92 -5.44 -7.80 4.98
N ASP A 93 -5.62 -8.83 5.83
CA ASP A 93 -6.94 -9.34 6.26
C ASP A 93 -7.63 -8.47 7.32
N GLY A 94 -7.07 -7.30 7.65
CA GLY A 94 -7.63 -6.39 8.66
C GLY A 94 -6.66 -6.07 9.79
N GLY A 95 -7.19 -5.58 10.93
CA GLY A 95 -6.40 -5.29 12.12
C GLY A 95 -5.57 -4.01 12.05
N ALA A 96 -4.59 -3.90 12.92
CA ALA A 96 -3.78 -2.69 13.01
C ALA A 96 -2.81 -2.54 11.82
N LEU A 97 -2.42 -3.63 11.17
CA LEU A 97 -1.61 -3.57 9.95
C LEU A 97 -2.38 -2.89 8.82
N LEU A 98 -3.64 -3.30 8.58
CA LEU A 98 -4.48 -2.64 7.58
C LEU A 98 -4.72 -1.16 7.92
N ASP A 99 -4.96 -0.83 9.20
CA ASP A 99 -5.08 0.58 9.63
C ASP A 99 -3.81 1.39 9.30
N ALA A 100 -2.61 0.83 9.49
CA ALA A 100 -1.35 1.47 9.13
C ALA A 100 -1.21 1.67 7.60
N MET A 101 -1.61 0.67 6.80
CA MET A 101 -1.64 0.76 5.34
C MET A 101 -2.62 1.83 4.84
N LEU A 102 -3.82 1.89 5.43
CA LEU A 102 -4.82 2.92 5.15
C LEU A 102 -4.29 4.33 5.46
N ILE A 103 -3.59 4.51 6.57
CA ILE A 103 -2.95 5.79 6.90
C ILE A 103 -1.89 6.14 5.87
N THR A 104 -1.06 5.17 5.46
CA THR A 104 -0.04 5.40 4.42
C THR A 104 -0.65 5.87 3.11
N ALA A 105 -1.70 5.20 2.62
CA ALA A 105 -2.40 5.57 1.41
C ALA A 105 -3.01 6.98 1.53
N ALA A 106 -3.72 7.24 2.64
CA ALA A 106 -4.32 8.54 2.89
C ALA A 106 -3.28 9.66 2.93
N GLN A 107 -2.15 9.50 3.64
CA GLN A 107 -1.12 10.53 3.70
C GLN A 107 -0.46 10.83 2.34
N LYS A 108 -0.33 9.86 1.46
CA LYS A 108 0.13 10.11 0.08
C LYS A 108 -0.84 11.03 -0.66
N VAL A 109 -2.13 10.82 -0.50
CA VAL A 109 -3.19 11.66 -1.06
C VAL A 109 -3.12 13.08 -0.46
N GLU A 110 -3.09 13.20 0.87
CA GLU A 110 -2.97 14.50 1.55
C GLU A 110 -1.77 15.31 1.06
N HIS A 111 -0.60 14.65 0.89
CA HIS A 111 0.60 15.31 0.40
C HIS A 111 0.49 15.77 -1.06
N TYR A 112 -0.18 15.00 -1.91
CA TYR A 112 -0.51 15.42 -3.27
C TYR A 112 -1.39 16.68 -3.23
N GLU A 113 -2.46 16.69 -2.44
CA GLU A 113 -3.39 17.81 -2.33
C GLU A 113 -2.74 19.04 -1.68
N ILE A 114 -1.95 18.86 -0.61
CA ILE A 114 -1.19 19.95 0.03
C ILE A 114 -0.24 20.61 -0.97
N ALA A 115 0.46 19.85 -1.79
CA ALA A 115 1.37 20.38 -2.80
C ALA A 115 0.59 21.17 -3.86
N THR A 116 -0.45 20.56 -4.43
CA THR A 116 -1.24 21.17 -5.51
C THR A 116 -1.99 22.41 -5.03
N TYR A 117 -2.73 22.34 -3.90
CA TYR A 117 -3.39 23.52 -3.30
C TYR A 117 -2.40 24.62 -2.94
N GLY A 118 -1.20 24.29 -2.49
CA GLY A 118 -0.12 25.24 -2.22
C GLY A 118 0.29 26.01 -3.47
N CYS A 119 0.45 25.30 -4.60
CA CYS A 119 0.81 25.89 -5.89
C CYS A 119 -0.31 26.78 -6.44
N VAL A 120 -1.52 26.23 -6.59
CA VAL A 120 -2.65 26.98 -7.19
C VAL A 120 -3.04 28.20 -6.37
N ARG A 121 -2.97 28.12 -5.03
CA ARG A 121 -3.16 29.30 -4.18
C ARG A 121 -2.13 30.40 -4.49
N THR A 122 -0.86 30.03 -4.67
CA THR A 122 0.21 30.97 -4.99
C THR A 122 0.04 31.55 -6.39
N TYR A 123 -0.34 30.74 -7.37
CA TYR A 123 -0.63 31.20 -8.72
C TYR A 123 -1.77 32.23 -8.71
N ALA A 124 -2.87 31.92 -8.01
CA ALA A 124 -3.99 32.85 -7.88
C ALA A 124 -3.56 34.18 -7.24
N GLN A 125 -2.67 34.17 -6.22
CA GLN A 125 -2.12 35.36 -5.61
C GLN A 125 -1.30 36.20 -6.61
N VAL A 126 -0.41 35.57 -7.37
CA VAL A 126 0.49 36.22 -8.32
C VAL A 126 -0.28 36.90 -9.46
N ILE A 127 -1.34 36.25 -9.98
CA ILE A 127 -2.16 36.81 -11.05
C ILE A 127 -3.25 37.82 -10.55
N GLY A 128 -3.30 38.09 -9.23
CA GLY A 128 -4.21 39.08 -8.65
C GLY A 128 -5.58 38.53 -8.24
N GLU A 129 -5.85 37.24 -8.38
CA GLU A 129 -7.12 36.58 -8.06
C GLU A 129 -7.24 36.29 -6.55
N ARG A 130 -7.27 37.35 -5.74
CA ARG A 130 -7.25 37.27 -4.27
C ARG A 130 -8.43 36.48 -3.69
N GLY A 131 -9.61 36.55 -4.33
CA GLY A 131 -10.80 35.81 -3.93
C GLY A 131 -10.58 34.29 -4.05
N VAL A 132 -10.06 33.86 -5.19
CA VAL A 132 -9.69 32.47 -5.47
C VAL A 132 -8.61 31.99 -4.49
N ALA A 133 -7.54 32.77 -4.31
CA ALA A 133 -6.47 32.43 -3.38
C ALA A 133 -6.97 32.21 -1.94
N LYS A 134 -7.93 33.05 -1.48
CA LYS A 134 -8.54 32.91 -0.14
C LYS A 134 -9.33 31.60 0.02
N ILE A 135 -10.07 31.19 -1.01
CA ILE A 135 -10.83 29.94 -1.02
C ILE A 135 -9.87 28.75 -0.93
N LEU A 136 -8.83 28.74 -1.77
CA LEU A 136 -7.83 27.68 -1.83
C LEU A 136 -7.01 27.58 -0.54
N GLU A 137 -6.70 28.70 0.11
CA GLU A 137 -6.00 28.73 1.41
C GLU A 137 -6.81 28.04 2.52
N GLN A 138 -8.16 28.11 2.48
CA GLN A 138 -9.01 27.43 3.46
C GLN A 138 -8.87 25.91 3.32
N THR A 139 -8.98 25.40 2.10
CA THR A 139 -8.81 23.98 1.81
C THR A 139 -7.40 23.51 2.20
N LEU A 140 -6.36 24.20 1.76
CA LEU A 140 -4.97 23.89 2.10
C LEU A 140 -4.73 23.75 3.62
N LYS A 141 -5.41 24.55 4.45
CA LYS A 141 -5.31 24.45 5.91
C LYS A 141 -6.00 23.20 6.44
N GLU A 142 -7.11 22.81 5.84
CA GLU A 142 -7.88 21.64 6.21
C GLU A 142 -7.11 20.36 5.84
N GLU A 143 -6.47 20.28 4.64
CA GLU A 143 -5.62 19.15 4.22
C GLU A 143 -4.40 18.99 5.15
N LYS A 144 -3.71 20.09 5.47
CA LYS A 144 -2.62 20.06 6.46
C LYS A 144 -3.07 19.61 7.86
N ALA A 145 -4.33 19.84 8.21
CA ALA A 145 -4.86 19.37 9.49
C ALA A 145 -5.23 17.89 9.43
N ALA A 146 -5.74 17.40 8.30
CA ALA A 146 -6.01 15.99 8.05
C ALA A 146 -4.72 15.16 8.10
N ASP A 147 -3.67 15.56 7.40
CA ASP A 147 -2.36 14.91 7.43
C ASP A 147 -1.80 14.80 8.86
N ARG A 148 -1.78 15.92 9.60
CA ARG A 148 -1.33 15.88 11.02
C ARG A 148 -2.19 14.97 11.89
N LYS A 149 -3.49 14.88 11.61
CA LYS A 149 -4.41 13.99 12.34
C LYS A 149 -4.06 12.53 12.06
N LEU A 150 -3.81 12.17 10.82
CA LEU A 150 -3.39 10.82 10.41
C LEU A 150 -2.06 10.45 11.07
N THR A 151 -1.06 11.33 11.05
CA THR A 151 0.22 11.16 11.76
C THR A 151 0.00 10.88 13.25
N SER A 152 -0.84 11.69 13.91
CA SER A 152 -1.15 11.51 15.34
C SER A 152 -1.81 10.16 15.66
N ILE A 153 -2.67 9.66 14.78
CA ILE A 153 -3.31 8.34 14.93
C ILE A 153 -2.26 7.22 14.73
N ALA A 154 -1.41 7.34 13.72
CA ALA A 154 -0.36 6.38 13.42
C ALA A 154 0.61 6.21 14.60
N GLU A 155 1.19 7.32 15.06
CA GLU A 155 2.18 7.36 16.15
C GLU A 155 1.56 7.06 17.52
N GLY A 156 0.30 7.46 17.72
CA GLY A 156 -0.43 7.28 18.97
C GLY A 156 -0.66 5.80 19.32
N ALA A 157 -1.24 5.03 18.41
CA ALA A 157 -1.66 3.66 18.70
C ALA A 157 -1.44 2.67 17.55
N VAL A 158 -1.71 3.05 16.29
CA VAL A 158 -1.82 2.11 15.17
C VAL A 158 -0.53 1.38 14.91
N ASN A 159 0.59 2.10 14.73
CA ASN A 159 1.88 1.50 14.38
C ASN A 159 2.39 0.55 15.48
N ARG A 160 2.20 0.92 16.75
CA ARG A 160 2.58 0.06 17.88
C ARG A 160 1.74 -1.22 17.95
N ARG A 161 0.44 -1.12 17.67
CA ARG A 161 -0.44 -2.30 17.61
C ARG A 161 -0.07 -3.20 16.45
N ALA A 162 0.17 -2.65 15.27
CA ALA A 162 0.58 -3.41 14.09
C ALA A 162 1.88 -4.19 14.35
N SER A 163 2.87 -3.55 14.97
CA SER A 163 4.12 -4.21 15.38
C SER A 163 3.88 -5.33 16.40
N LYS A 164 3.00 -5.11 17.39
CA LYS A 164 2.69 -6.13 18.39
C LYS A 164 1.96 -7.33 17.80
N GLU A 165 0.94 -7.10 16.97
CA GLU A 165 0.20 -8.16 16.27
C GLU A 165 1.14 -9.00 15.39
N TRP A 166 2.12 -8.39 14.74
CA TRP A 166 3.17 -9.10 13.99
C TRP A 166 4.00 -10.05 14.88
N HIS A 167 4.48 -9.56 16.03
CA HIS A 167 5.28 -10.38 16.96
C HIS A 167 4.47 -11.54 17.55
N GLU A 168 3.19 -11.33 17.86
CA GLU A 168 2.31 -12.39 18.36
C GLU A 168 2.08 -13.46 17.29
N GLN A 169 1.81 -13.09 16.04
CA GLN A 169 1.65 -14.03 14.92
C GLN A 169 2.94 -14.80 14.63
N ALA A 170 4.09 -14.14 14.62
CA ALA A 170 5.39 -14.76 14.40
C ALA A 170 5.69 -15.82 15.48
N SER A 171 5.42 -15.50 16.76
CA SER A 171 5.64 -16.45 17.86
C SER A 171 4.71 -17.67 17.80
N VAL A 172 3.47 -17.51 17.35
CA VAL A 172 2.54 -18.63 17.13
C VAL A 172 3.00 -19.53 15.99
N MET A 173 3.47 -18.94 14.87
CA MET A 173 4.02 -19.69 13.73
C MET A 173 5.26 -20.49 14.13
N GLU A 174 6.17 -19.88 14.90
CA GLU A 174 7.39 -20.53 15.37
C GLU A 174 7.07 -21.69 16.32
N SER A 175 6.15 -21.48 17.26
CA SER A 175 5.67 -22.53 18.18
C SER A 175 4.97 -23.67 17.44
N GLY A 176 4.15 -23.36 16.43
CA GLY A 176 3.49 -24.35 15.59
C GLY A 176 4.49 -25.18 14.77
N ALA A 177 5.50 -24.56 14.19
CA ALA A 177 6.56 -25.24 13.46
C ALA A 177 7.40 -26.17 14.38
N ASP A 178 7.71 -25.74 15.60
CA ASP A 178 8.41 -26.54 16.60
C ASP A 178 7.57 -27.76 17.04
N LEU A 179 6.27 -27.57 17.26
CA LEU A 179 5.33 -28.68 17.57
C LEU A 179 5.24 -29.71 16.45
N LEU A 180 5.16 -29.28 15.20
CA LEU A 180 5.15 -30.15 14.03
C LEU A 180 6.46 -30.93 13.91
N GLN A 181 7.60 -30.28 14.16
CA GLN A 181 8.91 -30.90 14.10
C GLN A 181 9.11 -31.95 15.23
N LYS A 182 8.61 -31.64 16.45
CA LYS A 182 8.60 -32.60 17.58
C LYS A 182 7.65 -33.76 17.32
N GLY A 183 6.46 -33.50 16.77
CA GLY A 183 5.51 -34.53 16.37
C GLY A 183 6.09 -35.47 15.32
N ALA A 184 6.76 -34.97 14.29
CA ALA A 184 7.41 -35.78 13.26
C ALA A 184 8.55 -36.64 13.83
N LYS A 185 9.35 -36.09 14.75
CA LYS A 185 10.39 -36.88 15.47
C LYS A 185 9.81 -37.99 16.34
N TRP A 186 8.68 -37.70 17.02
CA TRP A 186 8.00 -38.72 17.85
C TRP A 186 7.43 -39.88 17.01
N VAL A 187 6.77 -39.56 15.90
CA VAL A 187 6.26 -40.57 14.94
C VAL A 187 7.42 -41.41 14.38
N GLY A 188 8.51 -40.77 13.94
CA GLY A 188 9.69 -41.44 13.40
C GLY A 188 10.33 -42.38 14.44
N SER A 189 10.38 -41.97 15.71
CA SER A 189 10.94 -42.80 16.79
C SER A 189 10.05 -44.01 17.15
N THR A 190 8.73 -43.82 17.13
CA THR A 190 7.75 -44.91 17.42
C THR A 190 7.70 -45.96 16.31
N VAL A 191 7.71 -45.51 15.04
CA VAL A 191 7.75 -46.42 13.89
C VAL A 191 9.08 -47.17 13.81
N GLY A 192 10.21 -46.48 14.04
CA GLY A 192 11.53 -47.10 14.08
C GLY A 192 11.68 -48.14 15.20
N SER A 193 11.02 -47.92 16.36
CA SER A 193 11.01 -48.90 17.47
C SER A 193 10.11 -50.09 17.21
N ALA A 194 8.99 -49.90 16.47
CA ALA A 194 8.09 -50.98 16.08
C ALA A 194 8.72 -51.92 15.01
N VAL A 195 9.43 -51.32 14.04
CA VAL A 195 10.10 -52.09 12.99
C VAL A 195 11.25 -52.95 13.55
N LYS A 196 12.00 -52.45 14.58
CA LYS A 196 13.05 -53.27 15.24
C LYS A 196 12.49 -54.46 16.05
N ARG A 197 11.23 -54.46 16.47
CA ARG A 197 10.61 -55.60 17.22
C ARG A 197 10.01 -56.65 16.32
N VAL A 198 9.88 -56.47 15.03
CA VAL A 198 9.16 -57.36 14.12
C VAL A 198 10.11 -58.19 13.22
N MET A 199 11.43 -57.98 13.30
CA MET A 199 12.38 -58.82 12.55
C MET A 199 13.16 -59.79 13.45
N PRO A 200 12.76 -61.03 13.60
CA PRO A 200 13.65 -62.09 14.12
C PRO A 200 14.69 -62.39 13.05
N GLY A 201 15.92 -62.56 13.53
CA GLY A 201 17.12 -62.77 12.71
C GLY A 201 17.05 -63.84 11.63
N GLN A 202 17.62 -63.53 10.50
CA GLN A 202 18.12 -64.53 9.57
C GLN A 202 19.64 -64.42 9.44
N ALA A 203 20.22 -65.61 9.55
CA ALA A 203 21.64 -65.86 9.68
C ALA A 203 22.40 -65.57 8.37
N ALA A 204 23.68 -65.34 8.58
CA ALA A 204 24.70 -65.24 7.55
C ALA A 204 24.74 -66.43 6.62
N ASP A 205 24.93 -66.23 5.34
CA ASP A 205 25.75 -67.12 4.54
C ASP A 205 26.65 -66.35 3.57
N ARG A 206 27.82 -66.98 3.38
CA ARG A 206 29.03 -66.50 2.74
C ARG A 206 28.96 -66.64 1.22
N GLY A 207 29.71 -65.84 0.51
CA GLY A 207 30.28 -66.29 -0.73
C GLY A 207 30.44 -65.35 -1.87
N GLY A 208 31.64 -64.90 -2.11
CA GLY A 208 32.24 -65.09 -3.43
C GLY A 208 32.30 -63.87 -4.39
N SER A 209 33.46 -63.25 -4.38
CA SER A 209 34.35 -63.15 -5.56
C SER A 209 34.00 -62.28 -6.76
N ARG A 210 34.85 -61.26 -6.91
CA ARG A 210 35.54 -60.80 -8.15
C ARG A 210 34.71 -60.31 -9.36
N ARG A 211 34.95 -59.11 -9.82
CA ARG A 211 35.89 -58.57 -10.86
C ARG A 211 35.50 -57.16 -11.30
N ARG A 212 36.46 -56.30 -11.17
CA ARG A 212 37.10 -55.40 -12.16
C ARG A 212 36.32 -55.09 -13.45
N GLY A 213 36.18 -53.82 -13.75
CA GLY A 213 35.97 -53.24 -15.07
C GLY A 213 36.21 -51.75 -15.03
N LYS A 214 37.38 -51.38 -15.55
CA LYS A 214 37.89 -50.05 -15.84
C LYS A 214 37.33 -49.57 -17.19
N ALA A 215 37.15 -48.29 -17.36
CA ALA A 215 37.55 -47.44 -18.51
C ALA A 215 36.57 -46.27 -18.63
N ASP A 216 37.08 -45.04 -18.49
CA ASP A 216 37.54 -44.13 -19.54
C ASP A 216 36.38 -43.65 -20.43
N GLY A 217 36.19 -42.40 -20.57
CA GLY A 217 36.96 -41.34 -21.03
C GLY A 217 36.15 -40.15 -21.54
N ARG A 218 36.64 -38.98 -21.27
CA ARG A 218 36.73 -37.82 -22.17
C ARG A 218 35.42 -37.21 -22.72
N SER A 219 35.17 -35.95 -22.35
CA SER A 219 35.78 -34.73 -22.92
C SER A 219 34.95 -34.07 -24.02
N ARG A 220 34.74 -32.84 -23.89
CA ARG A 220 34.77 -31.65 -24.79
C ARG A 220 33.52 -30.80 -24.62
N ARG A 221 33.67 -29.56 -24.06
CA ARG A 221 34.15 -28.31 -24.62
C ARG A 221 33.19 -27.67 -25.61
N SER A 222 32.86 -26.42 -25.23
CA SER A 222 32.83 -25.24 -26.08
C SER A 222 31.53 -25.02 -26.87
N ALA A 223 30.98 -23.88 -27.06
CA ALA A 223 31.42 -22.49 -27.17
C ALA A 223 30.20 -21.55 -27.09
N ARG A 224 30.37 -20.38 -26.50
CA ARG A 224 30.35 -19.04 -27.08
C ARG A 224 29.48 -18.78 -28.32
N SER A 225 28.57 -17.79 -28.18
CA SER A 225 28.38 -16.63 -29.08
C SER A 225 27.23 -15.79 -28.57
N ARG A 226 27.35 -14.57 -28.09
CA ARG A 226 27.52 -13.24 -28.69
C ARG A 226 26.50 -12.90 -29.78
N ASN A 227 25.88 -11.77 -29.52
CA ASN A 227 25.32 -10.73 -30.38
C ASN A 227 23.76 -10.71 -30.35
N ARG A 228 23.12 -9.65 -30.25
CA ARG A 228 23.32 -8.16 -30.33
C ARG A 228 22.28 -7.52 -29.44
#